data_3db2cf8c033057da4e46e86b7c2b433d
#
_entry.id   3db2cf8c033057da4e46e86b7c2b433d
#
_cell.length_a   1.000
_cell.length_b   1.000
_cell.length_c   1.000
_cell.angle_alpha   90.00
_cell.angle_beta   90.00
_cell.angle_gamma   90.00
#
_symmetry.space_group_name_H-M   'P 1'
#
loop_
_entity.id
_entity.type
_entity.pdbx_description
1 polymer ?
#
loop_
_entity_poly.entity_id
_entity_poly.type
_entity_poly.pdbx_seq_one_letter_code
_entity_poly.pdbx_strand_id
1 'polypeptide(L)'
;MATYNKFHQFPEDLAKKVHNLSADSLKVYLSNSTPSASDDAVKADLAEISTGNGYTGPVAVTITSCEQTSGTLKLILADPALITASGGSIGPFRYVVLYNDTPTSPADPLIAWWDYGSALTLTDTQTFQIDFSAANGVLTIA
;
A
#
# COMPACT_ATOMS: atom_id res chain seq x y z
N MET A 1 9.85 -4.04 -12.52
CA MET A 1 9.26 -3.14 -11.50
C MET A 1 7.74 -3.25 -11.60
N ALA A 2 7.08 -3.39 -10.48
CA ALA A 2 5.61 -3.49 -10.45
C ALA A 2 4.96 -2.14 -10.81
N THR A 3 3.86 -2.20 -11.55
CA THR A 3 3.14 -1.01 -12.00
C THR A 3 2.21 -0.49 -10.89
N TYR A 4 2.20 0.83 -10.70
CA TYR A 4 1.23 1.51 -9.85
C TYR A 4 -0.17 1.41 -10.46
N ASN A 5 -1.13 0.97 -9.66
CA ASN A 5 -2.54 0.90 -10.03
C ASN A 5 -3.36 1.66 -8.99
N LYS A 6 -4.20 2.56 -9.46
CA LYS A 6 -5.02 3.42 -8.61
C LYS A 6 -6.43 2.84 -8.44
N PHE A 7 -6.96 2.87 -7.22
CA PHE A 7 -8.38 2.62 -7.00
C PHE A 7 -9.21 3.80 -7.50
N HIS A 8 -10.39 3.52 -8.07
CA HIS A 8 -11.22 4.57 -8.68
C HIS A 8 -11.78 5.55 -7.63
N GLN A 9 -12.01 5.09 -6.42
CA GLN A 9 -12.53 5.93 -5.33
C GLN A 9 -11.49 6.93 -4.81
N PHE A 10 -10.19 6.66 -4.96
CA PHE A 10 -9.13 7.49 -4.39
C PHE A 10 -9.18 8.96 -4.82
N PRO A 11 -9.34 9.33 -6.10
CA PRO A 11 -9.42 10.75 -6.49
C PRO A 11 -10.61 11.48 -5.88
N GLU A 12 -11.76 10.84 -5.77
CA GLU A 12 -12.94 11.42 -5.13
C GLU A 12 -12.70 11.66 -3.64
N ASP A 13 -12.15 10.67 -2.94
CA ASP A 13 -11.82 10.76 -1.53
C ASP A 13 -10.76 11.86 -1.27
N LEU A 14 -9.79 11.99 -2.16
CA LEU A 14 -8.80 13.07 -2.09
C LEU A 14 -9.45 14.44 -2.26
N ALA A 15 -10.32 14.61 -3.25
CA ALA A 15 -11.04 15.86 -3.49
C ALA A 15 -11.98 16.23 -2.34
N LYS A 16 -12.56 15.25 -1.67
CA LYS A 16 -13.47 15.43 -0.54
C LYS A 16 -12.77 15.56 0.83
N LYS A 17 -11.46 15.69 0.83
CA LYS A 17 -10.66 15.85 2.06
C LYS A 17 -10.68 14.62 2.98
N VAL A 18 -10.91 13.45 2.42
CA VAL A 18 -10.78 12.18 3.17
C VAL A 18 -9.30 11.88 3.43
N HIS A 19 -8.43 12.19 2.48
CA HIS A 19 -6.99 12.01 2.60
C HIS A 19 -6.27 13.33 2.85
N ASN A 20 -5.37 13.34 3.83
CA ASN A 20 -4.31 14.33 3.96
C ASN A 20 -2.96 13.60 3.74
N LEU A 21 -2.50 13.58 2.49
CA LEU A 21 -1.31 12.81 2.11
C LEU A 21 0.01 13.36 2.68
N SER A 22 -0.03 14.50 3.37
CA SER A 22 1.15 15.06 4.03
C SER A 22 1.26 14.68 5.50
N ALA A 23 0.18 14.21 6.14
CA ALA A 23 0.12 14.04 7.58
C ALA A 23 -0.55 12.74 8.06
N ASP A 24 -1.36 12.09 7.21
CA ASP A 24 -2.09 10.89 7.60
C ASP A 24 -1.15 9.68 7.79
N SER A 25 -1.62 8.70 8.55
CA SER A 25 -0.93 7.44 8.76
C SER A 25 -1.23 6.48 7.62
N LEU A 26 -0.29 6.35 6.69
CA LEU A 26 -0.41 5.42 5.56
C LEU A 26 0.19 4.07 5.93
N LYS A 27 -0.42 3.00 5.43
CA LYS A 27 0.04 1.63 5.64
C LYS A 27 -0.07 0.81 4.37
N VAL A 28 0.74 -0.23 4.30
CA VAL A 28 0.65 -1.26 3.24
C VAL A 28 0.32 -2.60 3.86
N TYR A 29 -0.42 -3.42 3.12
CA TYR A 29 -0.66 -4.81 3.50
C TYR A 29 -0.52 -5.73 2.29
N LEU A 30 -0.40 -7.02 2.57
CA LEU A 30 -0.24 -8.06 1.55
C LEU A 30 -1.58 -8.75 1.31
N SER A 31 -1.91 -8.97 0.04
CA SER A 31 -3.12 -9.65 -0.39
C SER A 31 -2.82 -10.69 -1.46
N ASN A 32 -3.61 -11.76 -1.46
CA ASN A 32 -3.61 -12.73 -2.56
C ASN A 32 -4.92 -12.68 -3.37
N SER A 33 -5.85 -11.81 -2.96
CA SER A 33 -7.08 -11.55 -3.70
C SER A 33 -6.82 -10.50 -4.78
N THR A 34 -7.36 -10.72 -5.98
CA THR A 34 -7.19 -9.79 -7.09
C THR A 34 -7.93 -8.48 -6.79
N PRO A 35 -7.22 -7.34 -6.74
CA PRO A 35 -7.87 -6.05 -6.54
C PRO A 35 -8.80 -5.68 -7.70
N SER A 36 -9.93 -5.08 -7.37
CA SER A 36 -10.83 -4.47 -8.35
C SER A 36 -10.78 -2.95 -8.21
N ALA A 37 -10.30 -2.26 -9.23
CA ALA A 37 -10.21 -0.79 -9.20
C ALA A 37 -11.57 -0.12 -8.97
N SER A 38 -12.66 -0.71 -9.52
CA SER A 38 -14.00 -0.14 -9.47
C SER A 38 -14.80 -0.54 -8.23
N ASP A 39 -14.53 -1.72 -7.66
CA ASP A 39 -15.39 -2.30 -6.62
C ASP A 39 -14.77 -2.21 -5.22
N ASP A 40 -13.44 -2.15 -5.13
CA ASP A 40 -12.74 -2.03 -3.86
C ASP A 40 -12.49 -0.55 -3.55
N ALA A 41 -13.05 -0.07 -2.45
CA ALA A 41 -12.92 1.33 -2.03
C ALA A 41 -12.24 1.47 -0.66
N VAL A 42 -12.40 0.49 0.22
CA VAL A 42 -11.87 0.47 1.57
C VAL A 42 -11.16 -0.86 1.86
N LYS A 43 -10.30 -0.88 2.87
CA LYS A 43 -9.52 -2.09 3.23
C LYS A 43 -10.40 -3.33 3.42
N ALA A 44 -11.60 -3.17 3.96
CA ALA A 44 -12.53 -4.27 4.20
C ALA A 44 -13.00 -4.97 2.91
N ASP A 45 -12.92 -4.30 1.77
CA ASP A 45 -13.35 -4.87 0.47
C ASP A 45 -12.31 -5.83 -0.11
N LEU A 46 -11.04 -5.72 0.29
CA LEU A 46 -9.92 -6.47 -0.30
C LEU A 46 -9.17 -7.23 0.80
N ALA A 47 -9.29 -8.56 0.78
CA ALA A 47 -8.80 -9.42 1.84
C ALA A 47 -7.27 -9.36 2.02
N GLU A 48 -6.85 -9.24 3.27
CA GLU A 48 -5.45 -9.36 3.69
C GLU A 48 -5.10 -10.83 3.91
N ILE A 49 -3.82 -11.19 3.72
CA ILE A 49 -3.34 -12.54 4.07
C ILE A 49 -3.32 -12.72 5.59
N SER A 50 -3.30 -13.97 6.04
CA SER A 50 -3.25 -14.29 7.47
C SER A 50 -1.96 -13.77 8.11
N THR A 51 -2.07 -13.27 9.33
CA THR A 51 -0.91 -12.89 10.15
C THR A 51 -0.24 -14.15 10.73
N GLY A 52 1.02 -14.00 11.08
CA GLY A 52 1.83 -15.07 11.67
C GLY A 52 3.18 -15.22 10.99
N ASN A 53 4.07 -15.94 11.62
CA ASN A 53 5.39 -16.29 11.09
C ASN A 53 6.24 -15.08 10.65
N GLY A 54 6.06 -13.94 11.31
CA GLY A 54 6.77 -12.69 11.01
C GLY A 54 5.95 -11.65 10.25
N TYR A 55 4.78 -11.99 9.72
CA TYR A 55 3.84 -11.01 9.19
C TYR A 55 2.82 -10.64 10.26
N THR A 56 2.89 -9.40 10.73
CA THR A 56 2.07 -8.91 11.85
C THR A 56 0.84 -8.11 11.41
N GLY A 57 0.56 -8.10 10.12
CA GLY A 57 -0.51 -7.31 9.53
C GLY A 57 0.02 -6.07 8.82
N PRO A 58 -0.79 -5.01 8.65
CA PRO A 58 -0.37 -3.85 7.91
C PRO A 58 0.90 -3.21 8.47
N VAL A 59 1.79 -2.80 7.56
CA VAL A 59 3.08 -2.19 7.88
C VAL A 59 3.00 -0.69 7.66
N ALA A 60 3.40 0.09 8.66
CA ALA A 60 3.42 1.55 8.57
C ALA A 60 4.42 2.03 7.51
N VAL A 61 4.04 3.09 6.78
CA VAL A 61 4.89 3.73 5.78
C VAL A 61 5.08 5.18 6.17
N THR A 62 6.33 5.66 6.12
CA THR A 62 6.65 7.05 6.44
C THR A 62 6.51 7.92 5.20
N ILE A 63 5.74 9.01 5.31
CA ILE A 63 5.67 10.05 4.27
C ILE A 63 6.94 10.88 4.36
N THR A 64 7.74 10.85 3.30
CA THR A 64 8.98 11.63 3.22
C THR A 64 8.72 13.03 2.68
N SER A 65 7.85 13.14 1.68
CA SER A 65 7.52 14.42 1.05
C SER A 65 6.17 14.32 0.34
N CYS A 66 5.41 15.41 0.39
CA CYS A 66 4.17 15.59 -0.37
C CYS A 66 4.15 17.04 -0.88
N GLU A 67 4.97 17.31 -1.91
CA GLU A 67 5.25 18.67 -2.37
C GLU A 67 5.04 18.78 -3.88
N GLN A 68 4.69 19.99 -4.30
CA GLN A 68 4.60 20.29 -5.73
C GLN A 68 5.87 20.96 -6.25
N THR A 69 6.20 20.65 -7.50
CA THR A 69 7.25 21.35 -8.25
C THR A 69 6.72 21.61 -9.65
N SER A 70 6.72 22.87 -10.05
CA SER A 70 6.24 23.31 -11.37
C SER A 70 4.84 22.79 -11.72
N GLY A 71 3.93 22.78 -10.72
CA GLY A 71 2.55 22.37 -10.89
C GLY A 71 2.29 20.87 -10.75
N THR A 72 3.33 20.05 -10.53
CA THR A 72 3.18 18.63 -10.31
C THR A 72 3.42 18.27 -8.84
N LEU A 73 2.40 17.75 -8.18
CA LEU A 73 2.52 17.18 -6.84
C LEU A 73 3.20 15.81 -6.93
N LYS A 74 4.10 15.54 -6.00
CA LYS A 74 4.73 14.22 -5.86
C LYS A 74 4.62 13.75 -4.41
N LEU A 75 4.12 12.55 -4.21
CA LEU A 75 4.11 11.86 -2.92
C LEU A 75 5.30 10.91 -2.86
N ILE A 76 6.20 11.13 -1.92
CA ILE A 76 7.36 10.27 -1.70
C ILE A 76 7.18 9.55 -0.36
N LEU A 77 7.26 8.23 -0.39
CA LEU A 77 7.21 7.38 0.79
C LEU A 77 8.56 6.69 0.98
N ALA A 78 8.99 6.56 2.23
CA ALA A 78 10.11 5.72 2.57
C ALA A 78 9.72 4.24 2.47
N ASP A 79 10.69 3.38 2.21
CA ASP A 79 10.46 1.94 2.20
C ASP A 79 9.97 1.49 3.58
N PRO A 80 8.92 0.66 3.65
CA PRO A 80 8.49 0.10 4.92
C PRO A 80 9.50 -0.92 5.46
N ALA A 81 9.31 -1.32 6.71
CA ALA A 81 10.16 -2.32 7.34
C ALA A 81 10.18 -3.63 6.54
N LEU A 82 11.35 -4.25 6.48
CA LEU A 82 11.56 -5.53 5.84
C LEU A 82 10.66 -6.60 6.47
N ILE A 83 9.93 -7.34 5.63
CA ILE A 83 9.12 -8.48 6.07
C ILE A 83 9.99 -9.73 6.02
N THR A 84 10.15 -10.41 7.15
CA THR A 84 10.98 -11.60 7.27
C THR A 84 10.14 -12.76 7.80
N ALA A 85 10.12 -13.87 7.06
CA ALA A 85 9.48 -15.10 7.54
C ALA A 85 10.32 -15.74 8.63
N SER A 86 9.70 -16.09 9.75
CA SER A 86 10.37 -16.69 10.90
C SER A 86 9.44 -17.70 11.59
N GLY A 87 9.92 -18.93 11.71
CA GLY A 87 9.17 -20.00 12.36
C GLY A 87 8.11 -20.66 11.48
N GLY A 88 8.04 -20.30 10.21
CA GLY A 88 7.08 -20.83 9.24
C GLY A 88 7.00 -19.94 8.02
N SER A 89 5.97 -20.15 7.19
CA SER A 89 5.80 -19.45 5.93
C SER A 89 4.84 -18.26 6.04
N ILE A 90 5.07 -17.21 5.22
CA ILE A 90 4.17 -16.08 5.00
C ILE A 90 3.60 -16.20 3.59
N GLY A 91 2.31 -16.08 3.45
CA GLY A 91 1.64 -16.09 2.16
C GLY A 91 0.77 -17.33 1.93
N PRO A 92 0.37 -17.61 0.66
CA PRO A 92 0.78 -16.89 -0.54
C PRO A 92 0.20 -15.47 -0.60
N PHE A 93 0.94 -14.56 -1.23
CA PHE A 93 0.48 -13.22 -1.56
C PHE A 93 0.99 -12.83 -2.95
N ARG A 94 0.27 -11.94 -3.61
CA ARG A 94 0.64 -11.45 -4.94
C ARG A 94 0.64 -9.93 -5.03
N TYR A 95 -0.15 -9.27 -4.18
CA TYR A 95 -0.41 -7.84 -4.26
C TYR A 95 0.05 -7.13 -2.99
N VAL A 96 0.62 -5.93 -3.18
CA VAL A 96 0.89 -4.96 -2.10
C VAL A 96 -0.14 -3.85 -2.24
N VAL A 97 -0.85 -3.55 -1.17
CA VAL A 97 -1.97 -2.59 -1.16
C VAL A 97 -1.66 -1.44 -0.22
N LEU A 98 -1.76 -0.21 -0.72
CA LEU A 98 -1.56 1.02 0.06
C LEU A 98 -2.92 1.58 0.45
N TYR A 99 -3.10 1.89 1.73
CA TYR A 99 -4.31 2.50 2.26
C TYR A 99 -3.99 3.54 3.32
N ASN A 100 -5.01 4.32 3.70
CA ASN A 100 -4.91 5.35 4.72
C ASN A 100 -5.61 4.87 6.01
N ASP A 101 -4.84 4.76 7.09
CA ASP A 101 -5.32 4.26 8.39
C ASP A 101 -5.93 5.37 9.26
N THR A 102 -5.84 6.63 8.86
CA THR A 102 -6.33 7.76 9.65
C THR A 102 -7.84 7.98 9.52
N PRO A 103 -8.46 7.95 8.32
CA PRO A 103 -9.90 8.19 8.20
C PRO A 103 -10.73 7.10 8.86
N THR A 104 -11.86 7.51 9.44
CA THR A 104 -12.81 6.59 10.09
C THR A 104 -14.16 6.53 9.36
N SER A 105 -14.43 7.48 8.46
CA SER A 105 -15.64 7.52 7.65
C SER A 105 -15.34 8.16 6.28
N PRO A 106 -15.07 7.36 5.23
CA PRO A 106 -14.94 5.89 5.25
C PRO A 106 -13.74 5.43 6.08
N ALA A 107 -13.83 4.22 6.67
CA ALA A 107 -12.72 3.65 7.40
C ALA A 107 -11.71 3.02 6.43
N ASP A 108 -10.43 3.30 6.63
CA ASP A 108 -9.31 2.69 5.91
C ASP A 108 -9.45 2.76 4.37
N PRO A 109 -9.65 3.96 3.78
CA PRO A 109 -9.83 4.08 2.34
C PRO A 109 -8.57 3.67 1.57
N LEU A 110 -8.78 2.93 0.48
CA LEU A 110 -7.71 2.43 -0.39
C LEU A 110 -7.16 3.53 -1.29
N ILE A 111 -5.86 3.47 -1.58
CA ILE A 111 -5.17 4.42 -2.46
C ILE A 111 -4.75 3.73 -3.76
N ALA A 112 -3.92 2.69 -3.65
CA ALA A 112 -3.29 2.05 -4.79
C ALA A 112 -2.83 0.62 -4.47
N TRP A 113 -2.49 -0.13 -5.52
CA TRP A 113 -1.87 -1.45 -5.36
C TRP A 113 -0.81 -1.71 -6.42
N TRP A 114 0.03 -2.69 -6.13
CA TRP A 114 1.04 -3.21 -7.06
C TRP A 114 0.90 -4.72 -7.17
N ASP A 115 1.06 -5.25 -8.37
CA ASP A 115 1.03 -6.68 -8.67
C ASP A 115 2.47 -7.20 -8.79
N TYR A 116 2.84 -8.15 -7.95
CA TYR A 116 4.15 -8.81 -8.03
C TYR A 116 4.30 -9.65 -9.30
N GLY A 117 3.17 -10.04 -9.91
CA GLY A 117 3.12 -10.81 -11.15
C GLY A 117 2.84 -12.30 -10.98
N SER A 118 3.04 -12.81 -9.80
CA SER A 118 2.74 -14.21 -9.41
C SER A 118 2.59 -14.31 -7.91
N ALA A 119 1.89 -15.34 -7.44
CA ALA A 119 1.78 -15.62 -6.01
C ALA A 119 3.15 -15.99 -5.44
N LEU A 120 3.51 -15.36 -4.32
CA LEU A 120 4.77 -15.57 -3.61
C LEU A 120 4.49 -16.11 -2.20
N THR A 121 5.23 -17.12 -1.79
CA THR A 121 5.25 -17.61 -0.42
C THR A 121 6.68 -17.48 0.11
N LEU A 122 6.85 -16.75 1.20
CA LEU A 122 8.13 -16.67 1.91
C LEU A 122 8.23 -17.89 2.82
N THR A 123 9.25 -18.71 2.64
CA THR A 123 9.58 -19.76 3.59
C THR A 123 10.46 -19.22 4.71
N ASP A 124 10.62 -19.99 5.78
CA ASP A 124 11.40 -19.57 6.95
C ASP A 124 12.75 -18.95 6.54
N THR A 125 13.08 -17.83 7.12
CA THR A 125 14.26 -16.95 6.88
C THR A 125 14.22 -16.11 5.61
N GLN A 126 13.30 -16.32 4.68
CA GLN A 126 13.17 -15.50 3.47
C GLN A 126 12.58 -14.13 3.81
N THR A 127 12.93 -13.15 3.01
CA THR A 127 12.54 -11.74 3.22
C THR A 127 11.84 -11.17 1.99
N PHE A 128 11.00 -10.15 2.23
CA PHE A 128 10.36 -9.36 1.20
C PHE A 128 10.51 -7.87 1.52
N GLN A 129 11.13 -7.11 0.62
CA GLN A 129 11.28 -5.66 0.75
C GLN A 129 10.39 -4.96 -0.26
N ILE A 130 9.53 -4.06 0.24
CA ILE A 130 8.79 -3.13 -0.61
C ILE A 130 9.69 -1.93 -0.84
N ASP A 131 10.02 -1.66 -2.09
CA ASP A 131 10.97 -0.60 -2.51
C ASP A 131 10.20 0.48 -3.27
N PHE A 132 10.00 1.62 -2.64
CA PHE A 132 9.38 2.79 -3.26
C PHE A 132 10.44 3.69 -3.90
N SER A 133 10.16 4.19 -5.11
CA SER A 133 11.07 5.10 -5.79
C SER A 133 11.11 6.47 -5.11
N ALA A 134 12.22 6.81 -4.48
CA ALA A 134 12.42 8.14 -3.91
C ALA A 134 12.51 9.22 -5.00
N ALA A 135 13.03 8.87 -6.18
CA ALA A 135 13.18 9.80 -7.29
C ALA A 135 11.85 10.13 -7.97
N ASN A 136 11.05 9.09 -8.26
CA ASN A 136 9.79 9.24 -8.99
C ASN A 136 8.58 9.45 -8.08
N GLY A 137 8.69 9.09 -6.81
CA GLY A 137 7.59 9.06 -5.87
C GLY A 137 6.66 7.87 -6.10
N VAL A 138 5.67 7.74 -5.21
CA VAL A 138 4.64 6.69 -5.30
C VAL A 138 3.54 7.08 -6.28
N LEU A 139 3.14 8.35 -6.24
CA LEU A 139 2.15 8.91 -7.17
C LEU A 139 2.46 10.38 -7.44
N THR A 140 1.96 10.85 -8.56
CA THR A 140 2.03 12.27 -8.95
C THR A 140 0.64 12.76 -9.36
N ILE A 141 0.41 14.06 -9.15
CA ILE A 141 -0.79 14.76 -9.63
C ILE A 141 -0.30 16.01 -10.37
N ALA A 142 -0.55 16.02 -11.66
CA ALA A 142 -0.16 17.13 -12.54
C ALA A 142 -1.34 18.06 -12.84
#